data_08e43521f6d0facf839f9b4e5a467131
#
_entry.id   08e43521f6d0facf839f9b4e5a467131
#
_cell.length_a   1.000
_cell.length_b   1.000
_cell.length_c   1.000
_cell.angle_alpha   90.00
_cell.angle_beta   90.00
_cell.angle_gamma   90.00
#
_symmetry.space_group_name_H-M   'P 1'
#
loop_
_entity.id
_entity.type
_entity.pdbx_description
1 polymer ?
#
loop_
_entity_poly.entity_id
_entity_poly.type
_entity_poly.pdbx_seq_one_letter_code
_entity_poly.pdbx_strand_id
1 'polypeptide(L)'
;MIALIQRVAECNVTVKSEIISSMRGGLLVLLGVKQDDSESDAEYLAAKTANLRIFQDENEKMNLSLLETGLDMTIVSQFTLHADTRHGNRPSFTEAAEPKKANELYQYYIREVKNLIGFDKVHTGEFGAMMKVKLVNDGPVTITLRSKNDY
;
A
#
# COMPACT_ATOMS: atom_id res chain seq x y z
N MET A 1 -9.74 -4.08 -5.46
CA MET A 1 -8.79 -3.46 -4.49
C MET A 1 -8.07 -2.27 -5.10
N ILE A 2 -7.64 -1.34 -4.27
CA ILE A 2 -6.80 -0.20 -4.70
C ILE A 2 -5.54 -0.18 -3.84
N ALA A 3 -4.38 -0.06 -4.48
CA ALA A 3 -3.11 0.22 -3.83
C ALA A 3 -2.61 1.57 -4.33
N LEU A 4 -2.56 2.57 -3.46
CA LEU A 4 -1.90 3.84 -3.73
C LEU A 4 -0.46 3.72 -3.23
N ILE A 5 0.47 3.85 -4.16
CA ILE A 5 1.88 3.58 -3.97
C ILE A 5 2.65 4.89 -4.04
N GLN A 6 3.52 5.12 -3.06
CA GLN A 6 4.46 6.23 -3.07
C GLN A 6 5.88 5.71 -2.89
N ARG A 7 6.80 6.12 -3.77
CA ARG A 7 8.23 5.88 -3.58
C ARG A 7 8.73 6.85 -2.52
N VAL A 8 9.38 6.33 -1.50
CA VAL A 8 9.77 7.13 -0.33
C VAL A 8 11.25 6.98 0.02
N ALA A 9 11.86 8.06 0.52
CA ALA A 9 13.19 8.05 1.11
C ALA A 9 13.16 7.64 2.59
N GLU A 10 12.05 7.90 3.27
CA GLU A 10 11.76 7.44 4.64
C GLU A 10 10.25 7.35 4.86
N CYS A 11 9.82 6.47 5.74
CA CYS A 11 8.43 6.35 6.19
C CYS A 11 8.36 5.87 7.64
N ASN A 12 7.53 6.53 8.45
CA ASN A 12 7.24 6.14 9.83
C ASN A 12 5.74 6.09 10.07
N VAL A 13 5.27 5.08 10.78
CA VAL A 13 3.89 4.96 11.23
C VAL A 13 3.85 5.06 12.75
N THR A 14 3.02 5.97 13.27
CA THR A 14 2.85 6.22 14.70
C THR A 14 1.41 5.95 15.12
N VAL A 15 1.22 5.20 16.20
CA VAL A 15 -0.07 4.95 16.88
C VAL A 15 0.08 5.34 18.34
N LYS A 16 -0.87 6.13 18.87
CA LYS A 16 -0.85 6.59 20.27
C LYS A 16 0.50 7.16 20.72
N SER A 17 1.12 7.95 19.84
CA SER A 17 2.44 8.59 20.05
C SER A 17 3.66 7.64 20.05
N GLU A 18 3.47 6.36 19.77
CA GLU A 18 4.56 5.38 19.62
C GLU A 18 4.79 5.07 18.14
N ILE A 19 6.05 5.08 17.71
CA ILE A 19 6.43 4.65 16.37
C ILE A 19 6.36 3.12 16.33
N ILE A 20 5.39 2.58 15.59
CA ILE A 20 5.18 1.13 15.45
C ILE A 20 5.89 0.54 14.24
N SER A 21 6.23 1.37 13.27
CA SER A 21 7.00 0.96 12.10
C SER A 21 7.85 2.13 11.59
N SER A 22 9.05 1.81 11.11
CA SER A 22 9.98 2.77 10.55
C SER A 22 10.79 2.09 9.46
N MET A 23 10.89 2.73 8.31
CA MET A 23 11.77 2.27 7.23
C MET A 23 12.48 3.45 6.58
N ARG A 24 13.60 3.15 5.93
CA ARG A 24 14.28 4.06 5.01
C ARG A 24 13.73 3.87 3.59
N GLY A 25 14.48 4.01 2.56
CA GLY A 25 14.01 3.97 1.16
C GLY A 25 13.16 2.73 0.80
N GLY A 26 12.17 2.93 -0.05
CA GLY A 26 11.29 1.88 -0.50
C GLY A 26 9.92 2.37 -0.96
N LEU A 27 8.88 1.58 -0.69
CA LEU A 27 7.50 1.92 -1.03
C LEU A 27 6.61 2.06 0.21
N LEU A 28 5.85 3.13 0.28
CA LEU A 28 4.65 3.21 1.10
C LEU A 28 3.45 2.78 0.24
N VAL A 29 2.67 1.83 0.73
CA VAL A 29 1.44 1.36 0.10
C VAL A 29 0.26 1.66 1.03
N LEU A 30 -0.68 2.48 0.55
CA LEU A 30 -1.99 2.63 1.17
C LEU A 30 -2.94 1.67 0.46
N LEU A 31 -3.53 0.71 1.20
CA LEU A 31 -4.33 -0.38 0.63
C LEU A 31 -5.79 -0.26 1.01
N GLY A 32 -6.66 -0.09 0.01
CA GLY A 32 -8.12 -0.09 0.15
C GLY A 32 -8.73 -1.39 -0.37
N VAL A 33 -9.61 -1.97 0.44
CA VAL A 33 -10.35 -3.18 0.11
C VAL A 33 -11.82 -2.83 -0.18
N LYS A 34 -12.36 -3.36 -1.28
CA LYS A 34 -13.75 -3.18 -1.72
C LYS A 34 -14.58 -4.40 -1.33
N GLN A 35 -15.92 -4.24 -1.29
CA GLN A 35 -16.83 -5.30 -0.87
C GLN A 35 -16.74 -6.60 -1.68
N ASP A 36 -16.53 -6.50 -2.99
CA ASP A 36 -16.46 -7.62 -3.93
C ASP A 36 -15.04 -8.15 -4.19
N ASP A 37 -14.03 -7.60 -3.51
CA ASP A 37 -12.66 -8.10 -3.62
C ASP A 37 -12.48 -9.50 -3.03
N SER A 38 -11.50 -10.21 -3.54
CA SER A 38 -11.11 -11.58 -3.18
C SER A 38 -9.60 -11.72 -2.99
N GLU A 39 -9.16 -12.89 -2.56
CA GLU A 39 -7.73 -13.20 -2.42
C GLU A 39 -6.98 -13.05 -3.75
N SER A 40 -7.61 -13.37 -4.90
CA SER A 40 -6.98 -13.20 -6.21
C SER A 40 -6.69 -11.73 -6.56
N ASP A 41 -7.49 -10.78 -6.04
CA ASP A 41 -7.24 -9.35 -6.18
C ASP A 41 -6.02 -8.93 -5.36
N ALA A 42 -5.89 -9.47 -4.15
CA ALA A 42 -4.75 -9.22 -3.27
C ALA A 42 -3.45 -9.80 -3.84
N GLU A 43 -3.47 -11.04 -4.35
CA GLU A 43 -2.33 -11.68 -5.02
C GLU A 43 -1.87 -10.87 -6.23
N TYR A 44 -2.81 -10.47 -7.09
CA TYR A 44 -2.51 -9.67 -8.26
C TYR A 44 -1.82 -8.34 -7.89
N LEU A 45 -2.40 -7.59 -6.91
CA LEU A 45 -1.82 -6.31 -6.50
C LEU A 45 -0.48 -6.48 -5.77
N ALA A 46 -0.30 -7.52 -4.96
CA ALA A 46 0.97 -7.80 -4.29
C ALA A 46 2.08 -8.03 -5.31
N ALA A 47 1.84 -8.92 -6.28
CA ALA A 47 2.78 -9.18 -7.36
C ALA A 47 3.04 -7.93 -8.21
N LYS A 48 1.98 -7.17 -8.56
CA LYS A 48 2.09 -5.95 -9.36
C LYS A 48 2.88 -4.87 -8.65
N THR A 49 2.65 -4.67 -7.34
CA THR A 49 3.35 -3.67 -6.53
C THR A 49 4.85 -4.00 -6.40
N ALA A 50 5.18 -5.26 -6.08
CA ALA A 50 6.57 -5.69 -5.90
C ALA A 50 7.40 -5.59 -7.21
N ASN A 51 6.75 -5.78 -8.36
CA ASN A 51 7.38 -5.73 -9.67
C ASN A 51 7.27 -4.37 -10.39
N LEU A 52 6.65 -3.36 -9.76
CA LEU A 52 6.49 -2.04 -10.37
C LEU A 52 7.86 -1.37 -10.54
N ARG A 53 8.20 -1.01 -11.79
CA ARG A 53 9.53 -0.53 -12.17
C ARG A 53 9.63 0.98 -12.06
N ILE A 54 9.70 1.49 -10.83
CA ILE A 54 9.68 2.92 -10.50
C ILE A 54 10.92 3.39 -9.71
N PHE A 55 11.91 2.55 -9.57
CA PHE A 55 13.21 2.94 -9.03
C PHE A 55 14.20 3.18 -10.18
N GLN A 56 15.10 4.12 -9.97
CA GLN A 56 16.08 4.51 -10.98
C GLN A 56 17.14 3.43 -11.17
N ASP A 57 17.50 3.19 -12.43
CA ASP A 57 18.67 2.41 -12.81
C ASP A 57 19.94 3.27 -12.86
N GLU A 58 21.05 2.71 -13.31
CA GLU A 58 22.34 3.39 -13.49
C GLU A 58 22.30 4.56 -14.48
N ASN A 59 21.28 4.62 -15.35
CA ASN A 59 21.05 5.68 -16.32
C ASN A 59 20.00 6.71 -15.85
N GLU A 60 19.67 6.70 -14.54
CA GLU A 60 18.66 7.57 -13.93
C GLU A 60 17.24 7.39 -14.50
N LYS A 61 16.95 6.24 -15.11
CA LYS A 61 15.63 5.92 -15.67
C LYS A 61 14.84 5.03 -14.70
N MET A 62 13.54 5.27 -14.57
CA MET A 62 12.62 4.39 -13.84
C MET A 62 12.57 3.02 -14.54
N ASN A 63 13.28 2.05 -14.01
CA ASN A 63 13.50 0.76 -14.66
C ASN A 63 13.57 -0.41 -13.67
N LEU A 64 13.96 -0.17 -12.43
CA LEU A 64 14.10 -1.21 -11.42
C LEU A 64 12.83 -1.32 -10.56
N SER A 65 12.50 -2.55 -10.20
CA SER A 65 11.42 -2.88 -9.26
C SER A 65 11.91 -2.90 -7.82
N LEU A 66 10.98 -2.98 -6.87
CA LEU A 66 11.32 -3.17 -5.46
C LEU A 66 12.10 -4.48 -5.25
N LEU A 67 11.72 -5.54 -5.96
CA LEU A 67 12.43 -6.83 -5.91
C LEU A 67 13.90 -6.72 -6.33
N GLU A 68 14.18 -5.95 -7.38
CA GLU A 68 15.55 -5.77 -7.89
C GLU A 68 16.38 -4.88 -6.98
N THR A 69 15.78 -3.85 -6.36
CA THR A 69 16.49 -2.95 -5.44
C THR A 69 16.74 -3.54 -4.06
N GLY A 70 15.93 -4.53 -3.66
CA GLY A 70 15.98 -5.11 -2.33
C GLY A 70 15.60 -4.16 -1.20
N LEU A 71 14.90 -3.06 -1.50
CA LEU A 71 14.38 -2.09 -0.54
C LEU A 71 13.12 -2.61 0.17
N ASP A 72 12.66 -1.85 1.16
CA ASP A 72 11.56 -2.22 2.05
C ASP A 72 10.20 -1.73 1.55
N MET A 73 9.11 -2.26 2.14
CA MET A 73 7.75 -1.82 1.91
C MET A 73 7.01 -1.61 3.23
N THR A 74 6.37 -0.44 3.40
CA THR A 74 5.40 -0.20 4.47
C THR A 74 3.99 -0.27 3.92
N ILE A 75 3.11 -1.07 4.55
CA ILE A 75 1.73 -1.28 4.12
C ILE A 75 0.77 -0.78 5.19
N VAL A 76 -0.12 0.14 4.81
CA VAL A 76 -1.12 0.75 5.70
C VAL A 76 -2.51 0.57 5.10
N SER A 77 -3.47 0.10 5.90
CA SER A 77 -4.87 0.00 5.48
C SER A 77 -5.49 1.38 5.31
N GLN A 78 -6.25 1.59 4.22
CA GLN A 78 -6.82 2.88 3.84
C GLN A 78 -8.16 2.70 3.13
N PHE A 79 -9.25 2.53 3.87
CA PHE A 79 -10.59 2.32 3.29
C PHE A 79 -11.11 3.54 2.54
N THR A 80 -10.65 4.74 2.90
CA THR A 80 -11.07 5.99 2.26
C THR A 80 -10.65 6.11 0.79
N LEU A 81 -9.80 5.22 0.27
CA LEU A 81 -9.53 5.09 -1.16
C LEU A 81 -10.78 4.72 -1.98
N HIS A 82 -11.79 4.14 -1.32
CA HIS A 82 -13.11 3.84 -1.90
C HIS A 82 -14.16 4.91 -1.58
N ALA A 83 -13.72 6.16 -1.31
CA ALA A 83 -14.65 7.27 -1.09
C ALA A 83 -15.39 7.64 -2.38
N ASP A 84 -16.72 7.70 -2.31
CA ASP A 84 -17.57 8.33 -3.32
C ASP A 84 -17.84 9.78 -2.94
N THR A 85 -17.37 10.70 -3.79
CA THR A 85 -17.50 12.15 -3.59
C THR A 85 -18.34 12.82 -4.68
N ARG A 86 -19.08 12.05 -5.48
CA ARG A 86 -19.88 12.57 -6.60
C ARG A 86 -21.08 13.39 -6.14
N HIS A 87 -21.56 13.16 -4.92
CA HIS A 87 -22.76 13.81 -4.38
C HIS A 87 -22.46 14.54 -3.08
N GLY A 88 -22.45 15.87 -3.12
CA GLY A 88 -22.21 16.72 -1.97
C GLY A 88 -20.74 16.69 -1.47
N ASN A 89 -20.51 17.31 -0.32
CA ASN A 89 -19.16 17.46 0.24
C ASN A 89 -18.81 16.42 1.31
N ARG A 90 -19.77 15.58 1.71
CA ARG A 90 -19.53 14.47 2.65
C ARG A 90 -19.26 13.18 1.87
N PRO A 91 -18.04 12.61 1.94
CA PRO A 91 -17.74 11.38 1.22
C PRO A 91 -18.58 10.21 1.75
N SER A 92 -19.00 9.33 0.83
CA SER A 92 -19.63 8.05 1.15
C SER A 92 -18.60 6.93 1.03
N PHE A 93 -18.66 5.94 1.91
CA PHE A 93 -17.73 4.79 1.94
C PHE A 93 -18.46 3.45 1.77
N THR A 94 -19.62 3.46 1.17
CA THR A 94 -20.46 2.27 0.99
C THR A 94 -19.82 1.17 0.14
N GLU A 95 -18.85 1.52 -0.70
CA GLU A 95 -18.13 0.54 -1.52
C GLU A 95 -16.97 -0.15 -0.78
N ALA A 96 -16.49 0.43 0.33
CA ALA A 96 -15.45 -0.19 1.12
C ALA A 96 -15.96 -1.49 1.78
N ALA A 97 -15.10 -2.50 1.84
CA ALA A 97 -15.42 -3.74 2.53
C ALA A 97 -15.65 -3.51 4.03
N GLU A 98 -16.51 -4.34 4.63
CA GLU A 98 -16.66 -4.34 6.08
C GLU A 98 -15.31 -4.66 6.80
N PRO A 99 -15.12 -4.19 8.04
CA PRO A 99 -13.82 -4.29 8.72
C PRO A 99 -13.23 -5.70 8.80
N LYS A 100 -14.05 -6.72 9.02
CA LYS A 100 -13.59 -8.12 9.11
C LYS A 100 -12.98 -8.58 7.79
N LYS A 101 -13.74 -8.50 6.70
CA LYS A 101 -13.28 -8.87 5.36
C LYS A 101 -12.09 -8.03 4.92
N ALA A 102 -12.15 -6.72 5.19
CA ALA A 102 -11.06 -5.81 4.84
C ALA A 102 -9.75 -6.19 5.53
N ASN A 103 -9.80 -6.54 6.83
CA ASN A 103 -8.61 -6.99 7.56
C ASN A 103 -8.10 -8.35 7.06
N GLU A 104 -8.99 -9.30 6.77
CA GLU A 104 -8.60 -10.61 6.22
C GLU A 104 -7.81 -10.46 4.92
N LEU A 105 -8.30 -9.65 3.97
CA LEU A 105 -7.62 -9.41 2.70
C LEU A 105 -6.38 -8.52 2.84
N TYR A 106 -6.37 -7.57 3.78
CA TYR A 106 -5.19 -6.78 4.12
C TYR A 106 -4.06 -7.68 4.64
N GLN A 107 -4.35 -8.60 5.56
CA GLN A 107 -3.37 -9.57 6.07
C GLN A 107 -2.92 -10.55 4.99
N TYR A 108 -3.83 -10.95 4.11
CA TYR A 108 -3.50 -11.80 2.96
C TYR A 108 -2.50 -11.08 2.03
N TYR A 109 -2.77 -9.83 1.67
CA TYR A 109 -1.85 -9.02 0.86
C TYR A 109 -0.46 -8.89 1.51
N ILE A 110 -0.40 -8.61 2.81
CA ILE A 110 0.87 -8.53 3.56
C ILE A 110 1.64 -9.84 3.46
N ARG A 111 0.97 -10.98 3.62
CA ARG A 111 1.59 -12.31 3.52
C ARG A 111 2.18 -12.54 2.14
N GLU A 112 1.42 -12.21 1.08
CA GLU A 112 1.90 -12.35 -0.30
C GLU A 112 3.11 -11.44 -0.58
N VAL A 113 3.09 -10.20 -0.11
CA VAL A 113 4.25 -9.30 -0.23
C VAL A 113 5.46 -9.86 0.52
N LYS A 114 5.28 -10.37 1.75
CA LYS A 114 6.36 -11.02 2.53
C LYS A 114 6.98 -12.21 1.80
N ASN A 115 6.16 -13.02 1.13
CA ASN A 115 6.64 -14.15 0.33
C ASN A 115 7.49 -13.69 -0.86
N LEU A 116 7.17 -12.52 -1.43
CA LEU A 116 7.87 -11.96 -2.59
C LEU A 116 9.18 -11.27 -2.25
N ILE A 117 9.19 -10.38 -1.24
CA ILE A 117 10.34 -9.50 -0.96
C ILE A 117 11.14 -9.86 0.30
N GLY A 118 10.61 -10.76 1.14
CA GLY A 118 11.20 -11.15 2.42
C GLY A 118 10.45 -10.60 3.64
N PHE A 119 10.41 -11.38 4.71
CA PHE A 119 9.61 -11.08 5.92
C PHE A 119 10.14 -9.87 6.69
N ASP A 120 11.43 -9.68 6.72
CA ASP A 120 12.14 -8.58 7.40
C ASP A 120 12.04 -7.23 6.67
N LYS A 121 11.61 -7.25 5.41
CA LYS A 121 11.46 -6.06 4.57
C LYS A 121 10.05 -5.47 4.53
N VAL A 122 9.09 -6.10 5.19
CA VAL A 122 7.70 -5.65 5.21
C VAL A 122 7.34 -5.08 6.56
N HIS A 123 7.02 -3.79 6.57
CA HIS A 123 6.55 -3.03 7.71
C HIS A 123 5.06 -2.76 7.56
N THR A 124 4.32 -2.66 8.65
CA THR A 124 2.88 -2.46 8.60
C THR A 124 2.40 -1.39 9.56
N GLY A 125 1.26 -0.79 9.23
CA GLY A 125 0.44 -0.08 10.20
C GLY A 125 -0.33 -1.05 11.12
N GLU A 126 -1.20 -0.51 11.94
CA GLU A 126 -2.15 -1.24 12.78
C GLU A 126 -3.55 -1.08 12.20
N PHE A 127 -4.17 -2.19 11.77
CA PHE A 127 -5.50 -2.16 11.15
C PHE A 127 -6.56 -1.57 12.09
N GLY A 128 -7.32 -0.59 11.59
CA GLY A 128 -8.39 0.07 12.35
C GLY A 128 -7.93 1.11 13.38
N ALA A 129 -6.62 1.28 13.58
CA ALA A 129 -6.11 2.30 14.48
C ALA A 129 -6.06 3.70 13.84
N MET A 130 -6.07 4.72 14.68
CA MET A 130 -5.72 6.08 14.28
C MET A 130 -4.21 6.19 14.14
N MET A 131 -3.73 6.37 12.92
CA MET A 131 -2.31 6.40 12.59
C MET A 131 -1.87 7.77 12.11
N LYS A 132 -0.64 8.14 12.45
CA LYS A 132 0.08 9.23 11.79
C LYS A 132 1.14 8.62 10.88
N VAL A 133 1.04 8.85 9.59
CA VAL A 133 2.00 8.37 8.60
C VAL A 133 2.86 9.54 8.16
N LYS A 134 4.13 9.53 8.56
CA LYS A 134 5.14 10.50 8.13
C LYS A 134 5.97 9.87 7.03
N LEU A 135 6.13 10.58 5.92
CA LEU A 135 6.93 10.10 4.79
C LEU A 135 7.65 11.26 4.09
N VAL A 136 8.70 10.92 3.39
CA VAL A 136 9.33 11.79 2.39
C VAL A 136 9.18 11.10 1.04
N ASN A 137 8.29 11.65 0.20
CA ASN A 137 8.12 11.16 -1.18
C ASN A 137 9.34 11.52 -2.00
N ASP A 138 9.95 10.52 -2.59
CA ASP A 138 11.16 10.66 -3.40
C ASP A 138 10.82 10.69 -4.88
N GLY A 139 10.87 11.94 -5.43
CA GLY A 139 10.60 12.10 -6.84
C GLY A 139 9.87 13.40 -7.22
N PRO A 140 8.61 13.70 -6.84
CA PRO A 140 7.63 12.81 -6.23
C PRO A 140 7.16 11.71 -7.18
N VAL A 141 6.90 10.53 -6.63
CA VAL A 141 6.31 9.40 -7.37
C VAL A 141 5.13 8.85 -6.58
N THR A 142 3.94 8.95 -7.16
CA THR A 142 2.69 8.47 -6.58
C THR A 142 1.86 7.82 -7.68
N ILE A 143 1.52 6.53 -7.51
CA ILE A 143 0.84 5.72 -8.51
C ILE A 143 -0.30 4.98 -7.86
N THR A 144 -1.46 4.96 -8.51
CA THR A 144 -2.60 4.14 -8.10
C THR A 144 -2.65 2.87 -8.96
N LEU A 145 -2.59 1.71 -8.30
CA LEU A 145 -2.89 0.43 -8.92
C LEU A 145 -4.28 -0.03 -8.50
N ARG A 146 -4.97 -0.70 -9.42
CA ARG A 146 -6.28 -1.31 -9.19
C ARG A 146 -6.19 -2.80 -9.51
N SER A 147 -6.99 -3.60 -8.83
CA SER A 147 -7.13 -5.01 -9.20
C SER A 147 -7.89 -5.15 -10.54
N LYS A 148 -7.89 -6.35 -11.12
CA LYS A 148 -8.39 -6.62 -12.48
C LYS A 148 -9.82 -6.13 -12.75
N ASN A 149 -10.65 -6.06 -11.72
CA ASN A 149 -12.06 -5.71 -11.86
C ASN A 149 -12.35 -4.21 -11.69
N ASP A 150 -11.34 -3.39 -11.41
CA ASP A 150 -11.47 -1.97 -11.06
C ASP A 150 -10.87 -1.00 -12.09
N TYR A 151 -10.51 -1.50 -13.29
CA TYR A 151 -10.05 -0.67 -14.41
C TYR A 151 -11.18 -0.18 -15.30
#